data_05273f512f3846e716612539e51d4f78
#
_entry.id   05273f512f3846e716612539e51d4f78
#
_cell.length_a   1.000
_cell.length_b   1.000
_cell.length_c   1.000
_cell.angle_alpha   90.00
_cell.angle_beta   90.00
_cell.angle_gamma   90.00
#
_symmetry.space_group_name_H-M   'P 1'
#
loop_
_entity.id
_entity.type
_entity.pdbx_description
1 polymer ?
#
loop_
_entity_poly.entity_id
_entity_poly.type
_entity_poly.pdbx_seq_one_letter_code
_entity_poly.pdbx_strand_id
1 'polypeptide(L)'
;MKRIAPIVFLLGLPALPAHAGDSALPPVVKLDAAAVANEGVTTATAMPGTIAPVLPVMSRVMPDTARVVHIHPAGSGKVLAVLVQPGTPVRRGQALLRYQDHSLHVARLQAVQMRAALAAAIAARNDAAGAVQRAKALAGESISMAELRRRQDALAQADATMRARQADMDTLGHRFAEEFNSSSEQDSQGAEDETSTLISPVDGMVQAINTSVAGDVDPTLDVATVADLSSIWLVSDIPPDQAAQVAPGGQQVTRTADGPFTSRIDTVDGMASPLTGLVRVISSVANPTGALVPGMVLDATLAQRHGVAGIVVPSEAIQRIGGDQVVFVRVDQTDYRPVVVDVALDDGTRAVIRSGLKGGETVAAHGSFALRSVISLAGMDAD
;
A
#
# COMPACT_ATOMS: atom_id res chain seq x y z
N MET A 1 53.44 -29.29 -61.32
CA MET A 1 53.10 -29.33 -59.93
C MET A 1 51.76 -30.01 -59.79
N LYS A 2 51.73 -31.17 -59.17
CA LYS A 2 50.63 -32.16 -59.18
C LYS A 2 49.57 -31.81 -58.17
N ARG A 3 48.26 -31.68 -58.58
CA ARG A 3 47.10 -31.57 -57.71
C ARG A 3 46.69 -32.97 -57.28
N ILE A 4 46.57 -33.21 -55.98
CA ILE A 4 46.03 -34.43 -55.36
C ILE A 4 44.63 -34.09 -54.89
N ALA A 5 43.58 -34.80 -55.39
CA ALA A 5 42.21 -34.70 -54.94
C ALA A 5 41.99 -35.71 -53.81
N PRO A 6 41.22 -35.39 -52.76
CA PRO A 6 40.80 -36.39 -51.77
C PRO A 6 39.54 -37.11 -52.22
N ILE A 7 39.54 -38.40 -52.17
CA ILE A 7 38.41 -39.32 -52.35
C ILE A 7 37.60 -39.28 -51.03
N VAL A 8 36.32 -38.90 -51.13
CA VAL A 8 35.34 -38.98 -50.01
C VAL A 8 34.64 -40.34 -50.12
N PHE A 9 34.88 -41.15 -49.12
CA PHE A 9 34.19 -42.43 -48.93
C PHE A 9 32.85 -42.16 -48.18
N LEU A 10 31.71 -42.30 -48.90
CA LEU A 10 30.37 -42.16 -48.36
C LEU A 10 29.96 -43.50 -47.77
N LEU A 11 30.06 -43.67 -46.42
CA LEU A 11 29.45 -44.80 -45.73
C LEU A 11 27.93 -44.52 -45.58
N GLY A 12 27.13 -45.24 -46.36
CA GLY A 12 25.68 -45.28 -46.15
C GLY A 12 25.34 -46.08 -44.90
N LEU A 13 24.82 -45.38 -43.87
CA LEU A 13 24.11 -46.01 -42.76
C LEU A 13 22.69 -46.35 -43.25
N PRO A 14 22.21 -47.57 -42.99
CA PRO A 14 20.81 -47.88 -43.22
C PRO A 14 19.95 -47.11 -42.20
N ALA A 15 18.99 -46.31 -42.70
CA ALA A 15 17.96 -45.68 -41.90
C ALA A 15 17.06 -46.79 -41.31
N LEU A 16 17.12 -46.96 -40.01
CA LEU A 16 16.13 -47.73 -39.26
C LEU A 16 14.77 -46.95 -39.37
N PRO A 17 13.68 -47.61 -39.70
CA PRO A 17 12.37 -47.00 -39.67
C PRO A 17 12.06 -46.66 -38.21
N ALA A 18 11.87 -45.38 -37.88
CA ALA A 18 11.27 -44.96 -36.66
C ALA A 18 9.82 -45.48 -36.65
N HIS A 19 9.59 -46.52 -35.88
CA HIS A 19 8.22 -46.93 -35.52
C HIS A 19 7.69 -45.85 -34.58
N ALA A 20 7.04 -44.83 -35.13
CA ALA A 20 6.07 -44.08 -34.43
C ALA A 20 4.86 -45.00 -34.23
N GLY A 21 4.80 -45.64 -33.06
CA GLY A 21 3.59 -46.35 -32.67
C GLY A 21 2.48 -45.34 -32.51
N ASP A 22 1.66 -45.25 -33.56
CA ASP A 22 0.39 -44.50 -33.58
C ASP A 22 -0.59 -45.30 -32.72
N SER A 23 -0.47 -45.16 -31.36
CA SER A 23 -1.43 -45.76 -30.44
C SER A 23 -2.74 -45.01 -30.58
N ALA A 24 -3.53 -45.41 -31.56
CA ALA A 24 -4.87 -44.89 -31.77
C ALA A 24 -5.68 -45.11 -30.48
N LEU A 25 -6.16 -44.01 -29.88
CA LEU A 25 -7.00 -44.07 -28.69
C LEU A 25 -8.25 -44.93 -28.99
N PRO A 26 -8.69 -45.76 -28.04
CA PRO A 26 -9.91 -46.57 -28.23
C PRO A 26 -11.12 -45.67 -28.43
N PRO A 27 -12.10 -46.05 -29.25
CA PRO A 27 -13.26 -45.20 -29.52
C PRO A 27 -14.12 -44.95 -28.28
N VAL A 28 -14.14 -45.88 -27.33
CA VAL A 28 -14.88 -45.78 -26.08
C VAL A 28 -14.13 -46.56 -24.99
N VAL A 29 -14.05 -46.02 -23.82
CA VAL A 29 -13.55 -46.64 -22.59
C VAL A 29 -14.74 -46.95 -21.69
N LYS A 30 -14.88 -48.19 -21.28
CA LYS A 30 -15.92 -48.62 -20.35
C LYS A 30 -15.37 -48.74 -18.96
N LEU A 31 -16.08 -48.13 -18.01
CA LEU A 31 -15.80 -48.29 -16.59
C LEU A 31 -17.08 -48.80 -15.94
N ASP A 32 -17.04 -49.95 -15.27
CA ASP A 32 -18.22 -50.49 -14.63
C ASP A 32 -18.73 -49.57 -13.50
N ALA A 33 -20.01 -49.67 -13.18
CA ALA A 33 -20.65 -48.79 -12.20
C ALA A 33 -20.03 -48.90 -10.81
N ALA A 34 -19.51 -50.06 -10.43
CA ALA A 34 -18.84 -50.26 -9.17
C ALA A 34 -17.48 -49.56 -9.15
N ALA A 35 -16.73 -49.63 -10.26
CA ALA A 35 -15.48 -48.92 -10.42
C ALA A 35 -15.69 -47.37 -10.43
N VAL A 36 -16.72 -46.88 -11.12
CA VAL A 36 -17.09 -45.44 -11.07
C VAL A 36 -17.33 -44.99 -9.62
N ALA A 37 -18.06 -45.77 -8.86
CA ALA A 37 -18.34 -45.44 -7.44
C ALA A 37 -17.10 -45.55 -6.54
N ASN A 38 -16.30 -46.60 -6.68
CA ASN A 38 -15.10 -46.87 -5.86
C ASN A 38 -13.98 -45.86 -6.11
N GLU A 39 -13.77 -45.47 -7.36
CA GLU A 39 -12.74 -44.48 -7.76
C GLU A 39 -13.24 -43.04 -7.59
N GLY A 40 -14.49 -42.84 -7.16
CA GLY A 40 -15.07 -41.53 -6.94
C GLY A 40 -15.14 -40.65 -8.18
N VAL A 41 -15.37 -41.25 -9.36
CA VAL A 41 -15.40 -40.51 -10.64
C VAL A 41 -16.53 -39.50 -10.62
N THR A 42 -16.20 -38.22 -10.60
CA THR A 42 -17.17 -37.12 -10.79
C THR A 42 -17.14 -36.59 -12.20
N THR A 43 -18.17 -35.88 -12.57
CA THR A 43 -18.25 -35.25 -13.90
C THR A 43 -18.46 -33.76 -13.76
N ALA A 44 -17.94 -33.00 -14.72
CA ALA A 44 -18.14 -31.55 -14.87
C ALA A 44 -18.62 -31.23 -16.28
N THR A 45 -19.34 -30.14 -16.43
CA THR A 45 -19.75 -29.65 -17.75
C THR A 45 -18.67 -28.76 -18.32
N ALA A 46 -18.17 -29.07 -19.50
CA ALA A 46 -17.24 -28.23 -20.24
C ALA A 46 -17.97 -26.99 -20.80
N MET A 47 -17.63 -25.80 -20.33
CA MET A 47 -18.35 -24.57 -20.69
C MET A 47 -17.42 -23.54 -21.33
N PRO A 48 -17.90 -22.74 -22.29
CA PRO A 48 -17.16 -21.59 -22.79
C PRO A 48 -16.82 -20.65 -21.62
N GLY A 49 -15.58 -20.17 -21.55
CA GLY A 49 -15.12 -19.27 -20.49
C GLY A 49 -13.77 -18.67 -20.82
N THR A 50 -13.30 -17.85 -19.88
CA THR A 50 -11.99 -17.19 -19.98
C THR A 50 -11.27 -17.34 -18.64
N ILE A 51 -10.03 -17.76 -18.69
CA ILE A 51 -9.15 -17.81 -17.51
C ILE A 51 -8.00 -16.83 -17.74
N ALA A 52 -7.76 -15.92 -16.78
CA ALA A 52 -6.60 -15.05 -16.82
C ALA A 52 -5.37 -15.83 -16.31
N PRO A 53 -4.27 -15.88 -17.08
CA PRO A 53 -3.01 -16.40 -16.58
C PRO A 53 -2.59 -15.62 -15.33
N VAL A 54 -1.88 -16.29 -14.44
CA VAL A 54 -1.36 -15.65 -13.22
C VAL A 54 0.16 -15.51 -13.31
N LEU A 55 0.67 -14.40 -12.83
CA LEU A 55 2.09 -14.13 -12.72
C LEU A 55 2.52 -14.33 -11.27
N PRO A 56 3.36 -15.32 -10.95
CA PRO A 56 3.91 -15.48 -9.61
C PRO A 56 4.91 -14.35 -9.32
N VAL A 57 4.79 -13.72 -8.16
CA VAL A 57 5.62 -12.60 -7.73
C VAL A 57 5.87 -12.68 -6.22
N MET A 58 6.91 -11.97 -5.77
CA MET A 58 7.13 -11.67 -4.37
C MET A 58 6.54 -10.31 -4.06
N SER A 59 5.68 -10.21 -3.06
CA SER A 59 5.12 -8.95 -2.58
C SER A 59 5.70 -8.59 -1.23
N ARG A 60 6.24 -7.38 -1.13
CA ARG A 60 6.73 -6.82 0.13
C ARG A 60 5.63 -6.01 0.79
N VAL A 61 5.41 -6.25 2.07
CA VAL A 61 4.54 -5.43 2.91
C VAL A 61 5.25 -4.11 3.22
N MET A 62 4.61 -2.99 2.89
CA MET A 62 5.11 -1.65 3.15
C MET A 62 4.03 -0.81 3.84
N PRO A 63 4.41 0.18 4.66
CA PRO A 63 3.44 1.17 5.14
C PRO A 63 2.82 1.91 3.96
N ASP A 64 1.55 2.26 4.06
CA ASP A 64 0.95 3.24 3.16
C ASP A 64 1.59 4.62 3.42
N THR A 65 2.32 5.14 2.45
CA THR A 65 3.06 6.41 2.61
C THR A 65 2.15 7.61 2.87
N ALA A 66 0.88 7.56 2.46
CA ALA A 66 -0.10 8.59 2.77
C ALA A 66 -0.53 8.59 4.26
N ARG A 67 -0.19 7.51 4.99
CA ARG A 67 -0.50 7.32 6.41
C ARG A 67 0.74 7.34 7.31
N VAL A 68 1.88 7.71 6.76
CA VAL A 68 3.11 7.92 7.52
C VAL A 68 3.24 9.41 7.84
N VAL A 69 3.39 9.73 9.11
CA VAL A 69 3.54 11.10 9.58
C VAL A 69 4.95 11.30 10.12
N HIS A 70 5.65 12.26 9.52
CA HIS A 70 6.93 12.75 10.00
C HIS A 70 6.69 13.91 10.97
N ILE A 71 7.25 13.83 12.17
CA ILE A 71 7.00 14.77 13.25
C ILE A 71 8.24 15.61 13.46
N HIS A 72 8.06 16.91 13.24
CA HIS A 72 9.08 17.94 13.44
C HIS A 72 8.73 18.79 14.65
N PRO A 73 9.69 19.26 15.46
CA PRO A 73 9.43 20.22 16.51
C PRO A 73 9.13 21.60 15.91
N ALA A 74 8.32 22.40 16.59
CA ALA A 74 8.04 23.79 16.18
C ALA A 74 9.22 24.71 16.42
N GLY A 75 10.02 24.43 17.47
CA GLY A 75 11.17 25.22 17.88
C GLY A 75 12.47 24.42 17.94
N SER A 76 13.57 25.15 18.11
CA SER A 76 14.88 24.55 18.34
C SER A 76 15.12 24.36 19.84
N GLY A 77 15.78 23.27 20.19
CA GLY A 77 16.04 23.03 21.61
C GLY A 77 16.83 21.75 21.89
N LYS A 78 16.76 21.27 23.11
CA LYS A 78 17.50 20.10 23.59
C LYS A 78 16.55 19.09 24.23
N VAL A 79 16.63 17.84 23.81
CA VAL A 79 15.78 16.74 24.29
C VAL A 79 16.05 16.46 25.75
N LEU A 80 15.00 16.52 26.58
CA LEU A 80 15.01 16.19 27.98
C LEU A 80 14.70 14.71 28.24
N ALA A 81 13.72 14.18 27.53
CA ALA A 81 13.30 12.79 27.66
C ALA A 81 12.67 12.25 26.37
N VAL A 82 13.00 11.03 26.03
CA VAL A 82 12.31 10.22 24.99
C VAL A 82 11.40 9.26 25.72
N LEU A 83 10.09 9.29 25.43
CA LEU A 83 9.06 8.59 26.19
C LEU A 83 8.58 7.30 25.50
N VAL A 84 8.95 7.11 24.24
CA VAL A 84 8.56 5.95 23.41
C VAL A 84 9.77 5.40 22.68
N GLN A 85 9.65 4.16 22.19
CA GLN A 85 10.70 3.49 21.41
C GLN A 85 10.13 3.09 20.03
N PRO A 86 10.98 2.89 19.01
CA PRO A 86 10.54 2.27 17.75
C PRO A 86 9.82 0.94 18.03
N GLY A 87 8.69 0.70 17.33
CA GLY A 87 7.82 -0.45 17.56
C GLY A 87 6.77 -0.27 18.67
N THR A 88 6.74 0.88 19.37
CA THR A 88 5.69 1.15 20.38
C THR A 88 4.41 1.61 19.70
N PRO A 89 3.24 1.00 19.99
CA PRO A 89 1.95 1.53 19.56
C PRO A 89 1.62 2.81 20.32
N VAL A 90 1.15 3.83 19.61
CA VAL A 90 0.80 5.14 20.16
C VAL A 90 -0.60 5.55 19.72
N ARG A 91 -1.25 6.35 20.56
CA ARG A 91 -2.55 6.97 20.26
C ARG A 91 -2.36 8.44 19.88
N ARG A 92 -3.31 8.97 19.16
CA ARG A 92 -3.38 10.39 18.91
C ARG A 92 -3.35 11.18 20.23
N GLY A 93 -2.48 12.21 20.29
CA GLY A 93 -2.25 13.02 21.50
C GLY A 93 -1.30 12.38 22.52
N GLN A 94 -0.79 11.19 22.29
CA GLN A 94 0.18 10.56 23.18
C GLN A 94 1.55 11.21 23.05
N ALA A 95 2.18 11.52 24.20
CA ALA A 95 3.51 12.11 24.28
C ALA A 95 4.57 11.14 23.74
N LEU A 96 5.43 11.63 22.86
CA LEU A 96 6.55 10.91 22.26
C LEU A 96 7.90 11.28 22.89
N LEU A 97 8.13 12.57 23.04
CA LEU A 97 9.32 13.11 23.70
C LEU A 97 9.05 14.49 24.28
N ARG A 98 9.91 14.93 25.19
CA ARG A 98 9.94 16.29 25.73
C ARG A 98 11.27 16.93 25.45
N TYR A 99 11.27 18.21 25.13
CA TYR A 99 12.48 18.98 24.90
C TYR A 99 12.37 20.37 25.51
N GLN A 100 13.50 20.95 25.90
CA GLN A 100 13.61 22.35 26.31
C GLN A 100 13.56 23.21 25.04
N ASP A 101 12.55 24.05 24.92
CA ASP A 101 12.29 24.83 23.73
C ASP A 101 12.81 26.26 23.88
N HIS A 102 13.92 26.55 23.21
CA HIS A 102 14.52 27.89 23.22
C HIS A 102 13.67 28.91 22.46
N SER A 103 12.91 28.47 21.43
CA SER A 103 12.03 29.36 20.68
C SER A 103 10.82 29.78 21.50
N LEU A 104 10.27 28.86 22.30
CA LEU A 104 9.20 29.14 23.25
C LEU A 104 9.67 30.13 24.36
N HIS A 105 10.89 29.95 24.87
CA HIS A 105 11.49 30.88 25.83
C HIS A 105 11.55 32.31 25.27
N VAL A 106 12.11 32.48 24.08
CA VAL A 106 12.20 33.78 23.40
C VAL A 106 10.81 34.40 23.17
N ALA A 107 9.84 33.60 22.70
CA ALA A 107 8.48 34.06 22.49
C ALA A 107 7.78 34.50 23.79
N ARG A 108 8.00 33.78 24.89
CA ARG A 108 7.48 34.18 26.24
C ARG A 108 8.09 35.48 26.76
N LEU A 109 9.39 35.67 26.60
CA LEU A 109 10.03 36.95 26.93
C LEU A 109 9.43 38.11 26.12
N GLN A 110 9.23 37.92 24.84
CA GLN A 110 8.56 38.89 23.96
C GLN A 110 7.13 39.19 24.43
N ALA A 111 6.37 38.17 24.84
CA ALA A 111 5.02 38.35 25.37
C ALA A 111 5.00 39.22 26.65
N VAL A 112 5.97 39.05 27.55
CA VAL A 112 6.10 39.88 28.75
C VAL A 112 6.36 41.33 28.39
N GLN A 113 7.27 41.59 27.44
CA GLN A 113 7.56 42.94 26.95
C GLN A 113 6.34 43.61 26.30
N MET A 114 5.62 42.88 25.45
CA MET A 114 4.41 43.40 24.80
C MET A 114 3.28 43.67 25.78
N ARG A 115 3.09 42.82 26.81
CA ARG A 115 2.12 43.08 27.90
C ARG A 115 2.45 44.37 28.67
N ALA A 116 3.73 44.57 28.98
CA ALA A 116 4.16 45.80 29.65
C ALA A 116 3.92 47.05 28.78
N ALA A 117 4.22 46.95 27.48
CA ALA A 117 3.96 48.06 26.53
C ALA A 117 2.47 48.34 26.39
N LEU A 118 1.61 47.31 26.33
CA LEU A 118 0.15 47.49 26.30
C LEU A 118 -0.34 48.13 27.62
N ALA A 119 0.14 47.68 28.78
CA ALA A 119 -0.25 48.28 30.05
C ALA A 119 0.11 49.78 30.13
N ALA A 120 1.31 50.13 29.64
CA ALA A 120 1.75 51.54 29.58
C ALA A 120 0.85 52.36 28.59
N ALA A 121 0.47 51.81 27.46
CA ALA A 121 -0.41 52.46 26.50
C ALA A 121 -1.84 52.65 27.05
N ILE A 122 -2.35 51.69 27.81
CA ILE A 122 -3.65 51.80 28.50
C ILE A 122 -3.60 52.92 29.55
N ALA A 123 -2.52 53.00 30.36
CA ALA A 123 -2.33 54.05 31.35
C ALA A 123 -2.30 55.46 30.69
N ALA A 124 -1.51 55.61 29.63
CA ALA A 124 -1.40 56.87 28.89
C ALA A 124 -2.75 57.30 28.27
N ARG A 125 -3.51 56.36 27.73
CA ARG A 125 -4.88 56.61 27.21
C ARG A 125 -5.84 57.07 28.32
N ASN A 126 -5.78 56.44 29.50
CA ASN A 126 -6.62 56.81 30.63
C ASN A 126 -6.26 58.20 31.15
N ASP A 127 -4.99 58.56 31.23
CA ASP A 127 -4.52 59.89 31.62
C ASP A 127 -5.01 60.96 30.61
N ALA A 128 -4.88 60.68 29.29
CA ALA A 128 -5.36 61.56 28.26
C ALA A 128 -6.90 61.73 28.31
N ALA A 129 -7.64 60.66 28.57
CA ALA A 129 -9.10 60.72 28.75
C ALA A 129 -9.49 61.56 29.97
N GLY A 130 -8.81 61.37 31.06
CA GLY A 130 -8.99 62.24 32.29
C GLY A 130 -8.70 63.69 32.00
N ALA A 131 -7.65 64.02 31.23
CA ALA A 131 -7.33 65.37 30.83
C ALA A 131 -8.42 66.02 29.95
N VAL A 132 -9.00 65.26 29.01
CA VAL A 132 -10.15 65.73 28.19
C VAL A 132 -11.37 65.99 29.07
N GLN A 133 -11.69 65.08 30.00
CA GLN A 133 -12.83 65.30 30.94
C GLN A 133 -12.67 66.56 31.80
N ARG A 134 -11.49 66.76 32.35
CA ARG A 134 -11.21 68.01 33.12
C ARG A 134 -11.32 69.26 32.23
N ALA A 135 -10.81 69.20 30.99
CA ALA A 135 -10.88 70.32 30.06
C ALA A 135 -12.31 70.62 29.63
N LYS A 136 -13.16 69.60 29.39
CA LYS A 136 -14.59 69.82 29.10
C LYS A 136 -15.33 70.50 30.23
N ALA A 137 -15.05 70.17 31.46
CA ALA A 137 -15.67 70.78 32.64
C ALA A 137 -15.31 72.26 32.80
N LEU A 138 -14.16 72.73 32.29
CA LEU A 138 -13.66 74.09 32.37
C LEU A 138 -13.73 74.85 31.05
N ALA A 139 -14.31 74.30 30.01
CA ALA A 139 -14.40 74.88 28.67
C ALA A 139 -15.36 76.08 28.71
N GLY A 140 -14.92 77.21 28.14
CA GLY A 140 -15.71 78.49 28.08
C GLY A 140 -15.45 79.40 29.26
N GLU A 141 -14.96 78.96 30.42
CA GLU A 141 -14.59 79.76 31.54
C GLU A 141 -13.10 80.04 31.68
N SER A 142 -12.28 78.91 31.68
CA SER A 142 -10.87 79.01 31.94
C SER A 142 -9.99 78.32 30.90
N ILE A 143 -10.58 77.56 29.97
CA ILE A 143 -9.83 76.78 28.92
C ILE A 143 -10.40 77.21 27.53
N SER A 144 -9.46 77.47 26.59
CA SER A 144 -9.81 77.80 25.21
C SER A 144 -10.25 76.58 24.42
N MET A 145 -11.12 76.81 23.40
CA MET A 145 -11.52 75.71 22.47
C MET A 145 -10.34 75.11 21.73
N ALA A 146 -9.27 75.88 21.49
CA ALA A 146 -8.04 75.33 20.86
C ALA A 146 -7.29 74.34 21.81
N GLU A 147 -7.29 74.63 23.12
CA GLU A 147 -6.68 73.74 24.13
C GLU A 147 -7.51 72.44 24.28
N LEU A 148 -8.85 72.58 24.32
CA LEU A 148 -9.72 71.42 24.36
C LEU A 148 -9.48 70.48 23.15
N ARG A 149 -9.37 71.07 21.94
CA ARG A 149 -9.04 70.26 20.73
C ARG A 149 -7.70 69.56 20.85
N ARG A 150 -6.64 70.26 21.29
CA ARG A 150 -5.32 69.62 21.50
C ARG A 150 -5.37 68.42 22.44
N ARG A 151 -6.18 68.46 23.49
CA ARG A 151 -6.35 67.33 24.42
C ARG A 151 -7.19 66.22 23.81
N GLN A 152 -8.18 66.52 22.97
CA GLN A 152 -8.91 65.52 22.18
C GLN A 152 -8.01 64.81 21.17
N ASP A 153 -7.13 65.56 20.51
CA ASP A 153 -6.16 64.98 19.56
C ASP A 153 -5.16 64.07 20.28
N ALA A 154 -4.69 64.49 21.48
CA ALA A 154 -3.80 63.68 22.32
C ALA A 154 -4.50 62.36 22.76
N LEU A 155 -5.80 62.42 23.13
CA LEU A 155 -6.56 61.22 23.43
C LEU A 155 -6.70 60.31 22.21
N ALA A 156 -7.03 60.85 21.03
CA ALA A 156 -7.13 60.07 19.81
C ALA A 156 -5.79 59.39 19.46
N GLN A 157 -4.68 60.08 19.64
CA GLN A 157 -3.34 59.49 19.47
C GLN A 157 -3.05 58.37 20.48
N ALA A 158 -3.39 58.55 21.77
CA ALA A 158 -3.23 57.54 22.79
C ALA A 158 -4.13 56.30 22.54
N ASP A 159 -5.39 56.52 22.08
CA ASP A 159 -6.29 55.44 21.68
C ASP A 159 -5.74 54.66 20.47
N ALA A 160 -5.16 55.32 19.49
CA ALA A 160 -4.53 54.67 18.33
C ALA A 160 -3.32 53.82 18.76
N THR A 161 -2.46 54.35 19.69
CA THR A 161 -1.31 53.63 20.24
C THR A 161 -1.76 52.39 21.02
N MET A 162 -2.77 52.53 21.90
CA MET A 162 -3.32 51.40 22.66
C MET A 162 -3.82 50.29 21.74
N ARG A 163 -4.62 50.67 20.70
CA ARG A 163 -5.13 49.69 19.71
C ARG A 163 -4.02 49.00 18.94
N ALA A 164 -2.94 49.71 18.58
CA ALA A 164 -1.78 49.08 17.93
C ALA A 164 -1.11 48.06 18.84
N ARG A 165 -0.90 48.39 20.12
CA ARG A 165 -0.31 47.45 21.10
C ARG A 165 -1.22 46.25 21.39
N GLN A 166 -2.53 46.43 21.36
CA GLN A 166 -3.46 45.32 21.48
C GLN A 166 -3.38 44.40 20.26
N ALA A 167 -3.30 44.92 19.05
CA ALA A 167 -3.14 44.13 17.82
C ALA A 167 -1.80 43.34 17.80
N ASP A 168 -0.72 43.96 18.32
CA ASP A 168 0.57 43.27 18.50
C ASP A 168 0.41 42.04 19.41
N MET A 169 -0.33 42.20 20.54
CA MET A 169 -0.60 41.09 21.47
C MET A 169 -1.47 40.00 20.85
N ASP A 170 -2.51 40.36 20.11
CA ASP A 170 -3.42 39.43 19.45
C ASP A 170 -2.64 38.59 18.41
N THR A 171 -1.78 39.25 17.62
CA THR A 171 -0.90 38.58 16.64
C THR A 171 0.04 37.59 17.32
N LEU A 172 0.64 37.95 18.45
CA LEU A 172 1.47 37.05 19.20
C LEU A 172 0.68 35.84 19.75
N GLY A 173 -0.55 36.09 20.23
CA GLY A 173 -1.47 35.04 20.68
C GLY A 173 -1.77 34.00 19.59
N HIS A 174 -2.01 34.45 18.36
CA HIS A 174 -2.19 33.54 17.19
C HIS A 174 -0.94 32.72 16.92
N ARG A 175 0.25 33.32 16.92
CA ARG A 175 1.50 32.58 16.75
C ARG A 175 1.69 31.50 17.82
N PHE A 176 1.38 31.78 19.07
CA PHE A 176 1.44 30.78 20.13
C PHE A 176 0.51 29.60 19.89
N ALA A 177 -0.70 29.86 19.39
CA ALA A 177 -1.66 28.82 19.10
C ALA A 177 -1.24 27.95 17.89
N GLU A 178 -0.60 28.56 16.90
CA GLU A 178 -0.20 27.86 15.67
C GLU A 178 1.15 27.15 15.78
N GLU A 179 2.14 27.76 16.42
CA GLU A 179 3.51 27.25 16.51
C GLU A 179 3.70 26.26 17.67
N PHE A 180 3.18 26.56 18.86
CA PHE A 180 3.51 25.81 20.10
C PHE A 180 2.36 24.94 20.64
N ASN A 181 1.13 25.04 20.08
CA ASN A 181 -0.01 24.20 20.41
C ASN A 181 -0.67 23.67 19.13
N SER A 182 0.07 22.85 18.42
CA SER A 182 -0.38 22.21 17.18
C SER A 182 -0.92 20.79 17.40
N SER A 183 -1.31 20.12 16.33
CA SER A 183 -1.70 18.70 16.39
C SER A 183 -0.56 17.75 16.75
N SER A 184 0.68 18.20 16.65
CA SER A 184 1.90 17.41 16.91
C SER A 184 2.71 17.92 18.09
N GLU A 185 2.31 19.07 18.72
CA GLU A 185 3.07 19.66 19.81
C GLU A 185 2.16 20.36 20.83
N GLN A 186 2.52 20.25 22.11
CA GLN A 186 1.91 20.96 23.23
C GLN A 186 2.98 21.60 24.09
N ASP A 187 2.79 22.88 24.47
CA ASP A 187 3.62 23.52 25.49
C ASP A 187 3.23 23.02 26.90
N SER A 188 4.17 23.04 27.82
CA SER A 188 3.87 22.85 29.23
C SER A 188 3.11 24.07 29.75
N GLN A 189 1.91 23.88 30.31
CA GLN A 189 1.04 24.97 30.81
C GLN A 189 1.58 25.70 32.05
N GLY A 190 2.81 25.44 32.49
CA GLY A 190 3.48 26.12 33.62
C GLY A 190 4.21 27.38 33.15
N ALA A 191 4.00 28.51 33.83
CA ALA A 191 4.61 29.80 33.48
C ALA A 191 6.15 29.81 33.54
N GLU A 192 6.78 28.79 34.14
CA GLU A 192 8.25 28.68 34.32
C GLU A 192 8.89 27.53 33.54
N ASP A 193 8.10 26.62 32.98
CA ASP A 193 8.60 25.46 32.23
C ASP A 193 8.71 25.79 30.73
N GLU A 194 9.93 25.91 30.25
CA GLU A 194 10.27 26.15 28.83
C GLU A 194 10.34 24.82 28.07
N THR A 195 9.38 23.92 28.36
CA THR A 195 9.36 22.58 27.85
C THR A 195 8.19 22.40 26.87
N SER A 196 8.50 21.96 25.67
CA SER A 196 7.53 21.50 24.70
C SER A 196 7.47 19.97 24.67
N THR A 197 6.29 19.43 24.41
CA THR A 197 6.06 17.98 24.29
C THR A 197 5.58 17.66 22.88
N LEU A 198 6.37 16.88 22.14
CA LEU A 198 5.92 16.32 20.87
C LEU A 198 4.94 15.17 21.12
N ILE A 199 3.80 15.22 20.45
CA ILE A 199 2.70 14.25 20.55
C ILE A 199 2.43 13.61 19.23
N SER A 200 1.87 12.41 19.25
CA SER A 200 1.44 11.76 18.01
C SER A 200 0.16 12.41 17.45
N PRO A 201 0.13 12.86 16.19
CA PRO A 201 -1.09 13.40 15.57
C PRO A 201 -2.08 12.33 15.13
N VAL A 202 -1.68 11.06 15.13
CA VAL A 202 -2.46 9.90 14.65
C VAL A 202 -2.34 8.72 15.61
N ASP A 203 -3.28 7.80 15.53
CA ASP A 203 -3.11 6.45 16.09
C ASP A 203 -2.20 5.65 15.15
N GLY A 204 -1.24 4.90 15.71
CA GLY A 204 -0.31 4.15 14.89
C GLY A 204 0.83 3.51 15.68
N MET A 205 1.90 3.22 14.97
CA MET A 205 3.13 2.65 15.54
C MET A 205 4.32 3.58 15.28
N VAL A 206 5.14 3.79 16.29
CA VAL A 206 6.40 4.52 16.15
C VAL A 206 7.33 3.73 15.23
N GLN A 207 7.65 4.28 14.08
CA GLN A 207 8.55 3.66 13.11
C GLN A 207 10.01 3.99 13.41
N ALA A 208 10.29 5.24 13.73
CA ALA A 208 11.63 5.72 14.06
C ALA A 208 11.59 6.85 15.08
N ILE A 209 12.65 6.94 15.88
CA ILE A 209 13.00 8.10 16.70
C ILE A 209 14.43 8.47 16.31
N ASN A 210 14.60 9.65 15.71
CA ASN A 210 15.86 10.11 15.13
C ASN A 210 16.64 11.05 16.06
N THR A 211 16.37 10.98 17.36
CA THR A 211 17.05 11.78 18.38
C THR A 211 17.29 10.95 19.65
N SER A 212 18.06 11.51 20.58
CA SER A 212 18.34 10.92 21.89
C SER A 212 18.26 11.98 22.99
N VAL A 213 18.22 11.53 24.24
CA VAL A 213 18.31 12.45 25.39
C VAL A 213 19.58 13.30 25.28
N ALA A 214 19.45 14.59 25.55
CA ALA A 214 20.46 15.64 25.36
C ALA A 214 20.82 15.93 23.91
N GLY A 215 20.18 15.28 22.92
CA GLY A 215 20.31 15.62 21.50
C GLY A 215 19.66 16.96 21.18
N ASP A 216 20.17 17.64 20.16
CA ASP A 216 19.58 18.87 19.67
C ASP A 216 18.42 18.55 18.72
N VAL A 217 17.38 19.37 18.74
CA VAL A 217 16.24 19.33 17.84
C VAL A 217 16.05 20.68 17.17
N ASP A 218 15.52 20.63 15.93
CA ASP A 218 15.32 21.78 15.07
C ASP A 218 14.11 21.54 14.16
N PRO A 219 13.32 22.56 13.76
CA PRO A 219 12.14 22.42 12.90
C PRO A 219 12.40 21.74 11.56
N THR A 220 13.63 21.69 11.08
CA THR A 220 14.00 21.04 9.82
C THR A 220 14.31 19.55 9.98
N LEU A 221 14.41 19.05 11.21
CA LEU A 221 14.75 17.66 11.52
C LEU A 221 13.49 16.83 11.78
N ASP A 222 13.38 15.71 11.07
CA ASP A 222 12.40 14.66 11.39
C ASP A 222 12.86 13.95 12.68
N VAL A 223 12.18 14.24 13.78
CA VAL A 223 12.54 13.74 15.12
C VAL A 223 11.85 12.40 15.42
N ALA A 224 10.65 12.21 14.90
CA ALA A 224 9.90 10.98 15.08
C ALA A 224 9.05 10.68 13.84
N THR A 225 8.90 9.40 13.50
CA THR A 225 8.02 8.94 12.45
C THR A 225 7.00 7.99 13.03
N VAL A 226 5.71 8.27 12.79
CA VAL A 226 4.59 7.41 13.19
C VAL A 226 3.83 6.96 11.95
N ALA A 227 3.57 5.65 11.85
CA ALA A 227 2.83 5.06 10.75
C ALA A 227 1.49 4.48 11.26
N ASP A 228 0.38 4.86 10.62
CA ASP A 228 -0.89 4.17 10.77
C ASP A 228 -0.87 2.90 9.91
N LEU A 229 -0.77 1.75 10.58
CA LEU A 229 -0.68 0.43 9.95
C LEU A 229 -2.04 -0.26 9.78
N SER A 230 -3.15 0.43 9.97
CA SER A 230 -4.50 -0.11 9.72
C SER A 230 -4.77 -0.42 8.24
N SER A 231 -4.00 0.20 7.35
CA SER A 231 -3.88 -0.10 5.93
C SER A 231 -2.41 -0.18 5.55
N ILE A 232 -2.07 -1.15 4.72
CA ILE A 232 -0.70 -1.38 4.24
C ILE A 232 -0.70 -1.56 2.72
N TRP A 233 0.45 -1.41 2.13
CA TRP A 233 0.69 -1.72 0.74
C TRP A 233 1.38 -3.07 0.57
N LEU A 234 0.88 -3.86 -0.37
CA LEU A 234 1.59 -4.98 -0.96
C LEU A 234 2.28 -4.47 -2.23
N VAL A 235 3.59 -4.42 -2.19
CA VAL A 235 4.42 -3.89 -3.27
C VAL A 235 5.16 -5.03 -3.94
N SER A 236 4.92 -5.20 -5.25
CA SER A 236 5.63 -6.16 -6.10
C SER A 236 6.41 -5.41 -7.16
N ASP A 237 7.72 -5.61 -7.20
CA ASP A 237 8.59 -5.04 -8.23
C ASP A 237 8.83 -6.11 -9.31
N ILE A 238 8.36 -5.88 -10.54
CA ILE A 238 8.36 -6.84 -11.65
C ILE A 238 9.00 -6.27 -12.91
N PRO A 239 9.51 -7.12 -13.84
CA PRO A 239 10.04 -6.66 -15.12
C PRO A 239 9.01 -5.90 -15.96
N PRO A 240 9.41 -4.93 -16.80
CA PRO A 240 8.49 -4.11 -17.59
C PRO A 240 7.62 -4.89 -18.57
N ASP A 241 8.14 -5.96 -19.15
CA ASP A 241 7.39 -6.87 -20.06
C ASP A 241 6.27 -7.61 -19.33
N GLN A 242 6.48 -7.99 -18.08
CA GLN A 242 5.47 -8.58 -17.21
C GLN A 242 4.46 -7.52 -16.72
N ALA A 243 4.93 -6.33 -16.37
CA ALA A 243 4.08 -5.22 -15.96
C ALA A 243 3.10 -4.81 -17.06
N ALA A 244 3.51 -4.90 -18.33
CA ALA A 244 2.64 -4.66 -19.46
C ALA A 244 1.46 -5.63 -19.54
N GLN A 245 1.53 -6.79 -18.90
CA GLN A 245 0.48 -7.81 -18.85
C GLN A 245 -0.45 -7.67 -17.66
N VAL A 246 -0.16 -6.77 -16.72
CA VAL A 246 -0.94 -6.50 -15.50
C VAL A 246 -1.69 -5.18 -15.65
N ALA A 247 -2.81 -5.00 -14.97
CA ALA A 247 -3.58 -3.76 -15.02
C ALA A 247 -4.16 -3.40 -13.65
N PRO A 248 -4.34 -2.10 -13.36
CA PRO A 248 -5.15 -1.66 -12.23
C PRO A 248 -6.55 -2.30 -12.26
N GLY A 249 -7.06 -2.64 -11.08
CA GLY A 249 -8.30 -3.40 -10.91
C GLY A 249 -8.15 -4.92 -11.02
N GLY A 250 -6.99 -5.40 -11.49
CA GLY A 250 -6.66 -6.82 -11.55
C GLY A 250 -6.61 -7.46 -10.15
N GLN A 251 -6.78 -8.77 -10.11
CA GLN A 251 -6.75 -9.53 -8.86
C GLN A 251 -5.32 -9.87 -8.47
N GLN A 252 -5.01 -9.70 -7.19
CA GLN A 252 -3.81 -10.23 -6.55
C GLN A 252 -4.23 -11.23 -5.48
N VAL A 253 -3.66 -12.43 -5.49
CA VAL A 253 -3.82 -13.43 -4.44
C VAL A 253 -2.50 -13.55 -3.71
N THR A 254 -2.51 -13.28 -2.41
CA THR A 254 -1.32 -13.32 -1.55
C THR A 254 -1.47 -14.44 -0.53
N ARG A 255 -0.40 -15.21 -0.31
CA ARG A 255 -0.37 -16.30 0.66
C ARG A 255 0.22 -15.82 1.98
N THR A 256 -0.51 -16.07 3.05
CA THR A 256 -0.05 -15.84 4.43
C THR A 256 -0.11 -17.14 5.24
N ALA A 257 0.37 -17.10 6.47
CA ALA A 257 0.28 -18.24 7.39
C ALA A 257 -1.19 -18.63 7.69
N ASP A 258 -2.10 -17.65 7.69
CA ASP A 258 -3.54 -17.86 7.94
C ASP A 258 -4.30 -18.30 6.68
N GLY A 259 -3.60 -18.44 5.55
CA GLY A 259 -4.17 -18.82 4.27
C GLY A 259 -4.06 -17.72 3.20
N PRO A 260 -4.53 -18.03 1.97
CA PRO A 260 -4.52 -17.06 0.88
C PRO A 260 -5.65 -16.04 1.06
N PHE A 261 -5.37 -14.79 0.76
CA PHE A 261 -6.37 -13.74 0.63
C PHE A 261 -6.25 -13.00 -0.71
N THR A 262 -7.33 -12.37 -1.11
CA THR A 262 -7.42 -11.66 -2.39
C THR A 262 -7.50 -10.17 -2.15
N SER A 263 -6.69 -9.42 -2.91
CA SER A 263 -6.72 -7.96 -3.01
C SER A 263 -6.87 -7.53 -4.47
N ARG A 264 -7.01 -6.22 -4.70
CA ARG A 264 -7.01 -5.63 -6.03
C ARG A 264 -5.74 -4.83 -6.24
N ILE A 265 -5.24 -4.86 -7.46
CA ILE A 265 -4.13 -3.99 -7.88
C ILE A 265 -4.68 -2.58 -8.02
N ASP A 266 -4.14 -1.64 -7.24
CA ASP A 266 -4.54 -0.23 -7.32
C ASP A 266 -3.75 0.48 -8.41
N THR A 267 -2.43 0.25 -8.44
CA THR A 267 -1.52 0.98 -9.33
C THR A 267 -0.48 0.06 -9.93
N VAL A 268 -0.18 0.29 -11.19
CA VAL A 268 1.01 -0.20 -11.89
C VAL A 268 1.78 1.05 -12.33
N ASP A 269 3.00 1.21 -11.85
CA ASP A 269 3.80 2.39 -12.16
C ASP A 269 4.03 2.54 -13.67
N GLY A 270 3.93 3.76 -14.17
CA GLY A 270 4.19 4.09 -15.57
C GLY A 270 5.68 4.15 -15.93
N MET A 271 6.58 4.05 -14.93
CA MET A 271 8.03 4.11 -15.10
C MET A 271 8.72 2.98 -14.34
N ALA A 272 9.76 2.44 -14.93
CA ALA A 272 10.64 1.53 -14.22
C ALA A 272 11.59 2.33 -13.30
N SER A 273 11.90 1.76 -12.14
CA SER A 273 12.89 2.33 -11.22
C SER A 273 14.27 2.42 -11.92
N PRO A 274 14.91 3.57 -11.94
CA PRO A 274 16.22 3.72 -12.57
C PRO A 274 17.33 2.90 -11.87
N LEU A 275 17.10 2.51 -10.61
CA LEU A 275 18.05 1.72 -9.83
C LEU A 275 17.95 0.22 -10.14
N THR A 276 16.72 -0.31 -10.29
CA THR A 276 16.47 -1.76 -10.42
C THR A 276 16.00 -2.17 -11.81
N GLY A 277 15.50 -1.24 -12.63
CA GLY A 277 14.87 -1.52 -13.90
C GLY A 277 13.49 -2.15 -13.79
N LEU A 278 12.94 -2.29 -12.57
CA LEU A 278 11.65 -2.94 -12.30
C LEU A 278 10.52 -1.91 -12.22
N VAL A 279 9.32 -2.34 -12.57
CA VAL A 279 8.07 -1.60 -12.45
C VAL A 279 7.38 -2.03 -11.17
N ARG A 280 6.90 -1.07 -10.42
CA ARG A 280 6.21 -1.29 -9.15
C ARG A 280 4.71 -1.51 -9.38
N VAL A 281 4.20 -2.56 -8.75
CA VAL A 281 2.75 -2.85 -8.65
C VAL A 281 2.36 -2.73 -7.19
N ILE A 282 1.30 -1.99 -6.91
CA ILE A 282 0.82 -1.69 -5.55
C ILE A 282 -0.62 -2.16 -5.40
N SER A 283 -0.89 -2.86 -4.32
CA SER A 283 -2.23 -3.22 -3.85
C SER A 283 -2.38 -2.79 -2.40
N SER A 284 -3.39 -1.96 -2.09
CA SER A 284 -3.71 -1.56 -0.72
C SER A 284 -4.56 -2.63 -0.05
N VAL A 285 -4.24 -2.94 1.20
CA VAL A 285 -4.93 -3.97 1.98
C VAL A 285 -5.22 -3.46 3.38
N ALA A 286 -6.45 -3.65 3.84
CA ALA A 286 -6.80 -3.39 5.23
C ALA A 286 -6.08 -4.39 6.15
N ASN A 287 -5.52 -3.88 7.25
CA ASN A 287 -4.75 -4.66 8.22
C ASN A 287 -5.26 -4.44 9.66
N PRO A 288 -6.54 -4.75 9.94
CA PRO A 288 -7.16 -4.44 11.24
C PRO A 288 -6.57 -5.22 12.41
N THR A 289 -5.99 -6.39 12.16
CA THR A 289 -5.38 -7.25 13.17
C THR A 289 -3.88 -6.99 13.36
N GLY A 290 -3.25 -6.21 12.46
CA GLY A 290 -1.80 -6.01 12.46
C GLY A 290 -1.00 -7.25 12.04
N ALA A 291 -1.63 -8.27 11.47
CA ALA A 291 -0.97 -9.52 11.05
C ALA A 291 0.05 -9.29 9.92
N LEU A 292 -0.20 -8.31 9.07
CA LEU A 292 0.73 -7.92 8.01
C LEU A 292 1.69 -6.85 8.53
N VAL A 293 2.91 -7.25 8.83
CA VAL A 293 3.94 -6.37 9.40
C VAL A 293 4.82 -5.83 8.28
N PRO A 294 5.05 -4.50 8.20
CA PRO A 294 5.97 -3.92 7.24
C PRO A 294 7.35 -4.59 7.26
N GLY A 295 7.88 -4.85 6.08
CA GLY A 295 9.12 -5.61 5.90
C GLY A 295 8.92 -7.09 5.59
N MET A 296 7.75 -7.67 5.85
CA MET A 296 7.43 -9.04 5.42
C MET A 296 7.49 -9.15 3.89
N VAL A 297 7.92 -10.32 3.41
CA VAL A 297 7.89 -10.68 2.00
C VAL A 297 7.03 -11.93 1.86
N LEU A 298 6.04 -11.87 1.00
CA LEU A 298 4.99 -12.87 0.85
C LEU A 298 4.91 -13.34 -0.61
N ASP A 299 4.62 -14.61 -0.81
CA ASP A 299 4.29 -15.13 -2.13
C ASP A 299 2.94 -14.60 -2.58
N ALA A 300 2.89 -14.10 -3.81
CA ALA A 300 1.67 -13.61 -4.40
C ALA A 300 1.56 -13.99 -5.89
N THR A 301 0.36 -13.92 -6.42
CA THR A 301 0.11 -14.06 -7.86
C THR A 301 -0.72 -12.87 -8.32
N LEU A 302 -0.34 -12.30 -9.46
CA LEU A 302 -1.05 -11.21 -10.13
C LEU A 302 -1.82 -11.77 -11.32
N ALA A 303 -3.09 -11.48 -11.44
CA ALA A 303 -3.88 -11.83 -12.61
C ALA A 303 -3.45 -10.96 -13.81
N GLN A 304 -3.21 -11.59 -14.96
CA GLN A 304 -2.89 -10.87 -16.18
C GLN A 304 -4.16 -10.28 -16.80
N ARG A 305 -4.00 -9.15 -17.52
CA ARG A 305 -5.13 -8.41 -18.14
C ARG A 305 -5.83 -9.17 -19.25
N HIS A 306 -5.10 -10.03 -19.97
CA HIS A 306 -5.63 -10.77 -21.10
C HIS A 306 -5.87 -12.22 -20.70
N GLY A 307 -7.14 -12.57 -20.58
CA GLY A 307 -7.54 -13.94 -20.36
C GLY A 307 -7.45 -14.76 -21.66
N VAL A 308 -7.20 -16.05 -21.49
CA VAL A 308 -7.27 -17.03 -22.56
C VAL A 308 -8.71 -17.55 -22.61
N ALA A 309 -9.36 -17.36 -23.74
CA ALA A 309 -10.72 -17.84 -23.98
C ALA A 309 -10.72 -19.23 -24.64
N GLY A 310 -11.67 -20.06 -24.26
CA GLY A 310 -11.85 -21.41 -24.79
C GLY A 310 -12.89 -22.18 -23.99
N ILE A 311 -12.81 -23.51 -24.05
CA ILE A 311 -13.67 -24.36 -23.23
C ILE A 311 -12.98 -24.65 -21.90
N VAL A 312 -13.62 -24.27 -20.81
CA VAL A 312 -13.08 -24.45 -19.46
C VAL A 312 -13.51 -25.78 -18.88
N VAL A 313 -12.55 -26.53 -18.37
CA VAL A 313 -12.74 -27.78 -17.63
C VAL A 313 -11.91 -27.77 -16.33
N PRO A 314 -12.20 -28.59 -15.32
CA PRO A 314 -11.30 -28.81 -14.20
C PRO A 314 -9.95 -29.36 -14.69
N SER A 315 -8.82 -28.90 -14.14
CA SER A 315 -7.47 -29.36 -14.51
C SER A 315 -7.32 -30.87 -14.37
N GLU A 316 -7.95 -31.47 -13.35
CA GLU A 316 -7.93 -32.91 -13.09
C GLU A 316 -8.65 -33.73 -14.16
N ALA A 317 -9.47 -33.12 -15.02
CA ALA A 317 -10.08 -33.79 -16.18
C ALA A 317 -9.07 -34.11 -17.28
N ILE A 318 -7.90 -33.45 -17.29
CA ILE A 318 -6.89 -33.62 -18.33
C ILE A 318 -5.96 -34.73 -17.94
N GLN A 319 -5.87 -35.75 -18.77
CA GLN A 319 -4.95 -36.88 -18.59
C GLN A 319 -3.94 -36.88 -19.76
N ARG A 320 -2.79 -37.47 -19.54
CA ARG A 320 -1.75 -37.64 -20.56
C ARG A 320 -1.63 -39.10 -20.96
N ILE A 321 -1.82 -39.39 -22.24
CA ILE A 321 -1.78 -40.74 -22.82
C ILE A 321 -0.89 -40.72 -24.06
N GLY A 322 0.19 -41.48 -24.08
CA GLY A 322 1.09 -41.57 -25.24
C GLY A 322 1.75 -40.25 -25.66
N GLY A 323 1.74 -39.23 -24.78
CA GLY A 323 2.23 -37.89 -25.11
C GLY A 323 1.15 -36.86 -25.36
N ASP A 324 -0.06 -37.28 -25.73
CA ASP A 324 -1.21 -36.42 -25.98
C ASP A 324 -1.95 -36.03 -24.68
N GLN A 325 -2.52 -34.83 -24.65
CA GLN A 325 -3.47 -34.43 -23.63
C GLN A 325 -4.87 -34.87 -24.03
N VAL A 326 -5.53 -35.60 -23.13
CA VAL A 326 -6.82 -36.26 -23.41
C VAL A 326 -7.81 -35.90 -22.30
N VAL A 327 -9.05 -35.63 -22.71
CA VAL A 327 -10.20 -35.48 -21.82
C VAL A 327 -11.21 -36.58 -22.16
N PHE A 328 -11.82 -37.15 -21.09
CA PHE A 328 -12.82 -38.21 -21.27
C PHE A 328 -14.21 -37.60 -21.25
N VAL A 329 -14.85 -37.57 -22.42
CA VAL A 329 -16.23 -37.10 -22.59
C VAL A 329 -17.20 -38.24 -22.30
N ARG A 330 -18.12 -38.03 -21.36
CA ARG A 330 -19.12 -39.01 -20.97
C ARG A 330 -20.15 -39.18 -22.09
N VAL A 331 -20.30 -40.38 -22.61
CA VAL A 331 -21.31 -40.75 -23.61
C VAL A 331 -22.54 -41.35 -22.95
N ASP A 332 -22.34 -42.23 -21.95
CA ASP A 332 -23.38 -42.85 -21.14
C ASP A 332 -22.93 -42.94 -19.66
N GLN A 333 -23.68 -43.62 -18.81
CA GLN A 333 -23.38 -43.74 -17.38
C GLN A 333 -22.02 -44.41 -17.11
N THR A 334 -21.59 -45.33 -17.97
CA THR A 334 -20.36 -46.11 -17.84
C THR A 334 -19.39 -45.95 -18.99
N ASP A 335 -19.82 -45.26 -20.06
CA ASP A 335 -19.08 -45.15 -21.31
C ASP A 335 -18.48 -43.76 -21.47
N TYR A 336 -17.15 -43.70 -21.68
CA TYR A 336 -16.42 -42.46 -21.87
C TYR A 336 -15.62 -42.48 -23.16
N ARG A 337 -15.69 -41.43 -23.94
CA ARG A 337 -14.93 -41.27 -25.18
C ARG A 337 -13.69 -40.42 -24.89
N PRO A 338 -12.48 -40.97 -25.10
CA PRO A 338 -11.27 -40.16 -25.01
C PRO A 338 -11.20 -39.19 -26.20
N VAL A 339 -10.92 -37.93 -25.92
CA VAL A 339 -10.79 -36.86 -26.92
C VAL A 339 -9.46 -36.17 -26.72
N VAL A 340 -8.62 -36.14 -27.74
CA VAL A 340 -7.37 -35.36 -27.73
C VAL A 340 -7.73 -33.90 -27.74
N VAL A 341 -7.09 -33.14 -26.83
CA VAL A 341 -7.35 -31.73 -26.63
C VAL A 341 -6.07 -30.89 -26.71
N ASP A 342 -6.18 -29.67 -27.21
CA ASP A 342 -5.14 -28.67 -27.13
C ASP A 342 -5.40 -27.76 -25.93
N VAL A 343 -4.57 -27.87 -24.88
CA VAL A 343 -4.68 -27.10 -23.65
C VAL A 343 -3.95 -25.78 -23.85
N ALA A 344 -4.70 -24.67 -23.87
CA ALA A 344 -4.16 -23.34 -24.06
C ALA A 344 -3.59 -22.75 -22.74
N LEU A 345 -4.21 -23.11 -21.61
CA LEU A 345 -3.82 -22.66 -20.28
C LEU A 345 -4.32 -23.68 -19.24
N ASP A 346 -3.51 -23.93 -18.22
CA ASP A 346 -3.87 -24.69 -17.03
C ASP A 346 -3.37 -23.94 -15.80
N ASP A 347 -4.28 -23.54 -14.89
CA ASP A 347 -3.95 -22.82 -13.66
C ASP A 347 -3.81 -23.73 -12.44
N GLY A 348 -3.88 -25.06 -12.66
CA GLY A 348 -3.81 -26.09 -11.62
C GLY A 348 -5.17 -26.39 -10.96
N THR A 349 -6.19 -25.59 -11.19
CA THR A 349 -7.58 -25.80 -10.74
C THR A 349 -8.50 -25.99 -11.94
N ARG A 350 -8.33 -25.13 -12.95
CA ARG A 350 -9.10 -25.13 -14.19
C ARG A 350 -8.16 -25.00 -15.39
N ALA A 351 -8.57 -25.58 -16.48
CA ALA A 351 -7.84 -25.47 -17.73
C ALA A 351 -8.74 -24.94 -18.85
N VAL A 352 -8.13 -24.23 -19.79
CA VAL A 352 -8.76 -23.74 -21.01
C VAL A 352 -8.33 -24.61 -22.15
N ILE A 353 -9.29 -25.23 -22.79
CA ILE A 353 -9.13 -26.04 -23.99
C ILE A 353 -9.37 -25.17 -25.24
N ARG A 354 -8.39 -25.10 -26.12
CA ARG A 354 -8.45 -24.33 -27.37
C ARG A 354 -9.21 -25.11 -28.45
N SER A 355 -8.98 -26.42 -28.53
CA SER A 355 -9.61 -27.32 -29.50
C SER A 355 -9.75 -28.75 -28.97
N GLY A 356 -10.69 -29.51 -29.54
CA GLY A 356 -11.01 -30.86 -29.11
C GLY A 356 -12.41 -31.00 -28.49
N LEU A 357 -12.87 -29.99 -27.74
CA LEU A 357 -14.21 -29.94 -27.16
C LEU A 357 -15.08 -28.87 -27.82
N LYS A 358 -16.41 -29.10 -27.82
CA LYS A 358 -17.40 -28.17 -28.44
C LYS A 358 -18.11 -27.28 -27.41
N GLY A 359 -18.00 -27.59 -26.14
CA GLY A 359 -18.77 -26.94 -25.05
C GLY A 359 -20.16 -27.57 -24.88
N GLY A 360 -20.60 -27.62 -23.62
CA GLY A 360 -21.83 -28.33 -23.21
C GLY A 360 -21.63 -29.84 -23.00
N GLU A 361 -20.46 -30.36 -23.31
CA GLU A 361 -20.13 -31.77 -23.09
C GLU A 361 -19.87 -32.04 -21.60
N THR A 362 -20.30 -33.21 -21.13
CA THR A 362 -20.00 -33.67 -19.77
C THR A 362 -18.68 -34.43 -19.80
N VAL A 363 -17.70 -34.01 -19.01
CA VAL A 363 -16.37 -34.60 -18.93
C VAL A 363 -16.13 -35.27 -17.60
N ALA A 364 -15.35 -36.33 -17.53
CA ALA A 364 -14.87 -36.88 -16.29
C ALA A 364 -13.86 -35.88 -15.67
N ALA A 365 -14.08 -35.52 -14.41
CA ALA A 365 -13.24 -34.62 -13.66
C ALA A 365 -12.41 -35.40 -12.63
N HIS A 366 -12.83 -35.39 -11.35
CA HIS A 366 -12.16 -36.19 -10.33
C HIS A 366 -12.23 -37.68 -10.71
N GLY A 367 -11.19 -38.46 -10.42
CA GLY A 367 -11.12 -39.87 -10.75
C GLY A 367 -10.90 -40.19 -12.24
N SER A 368 -10.69 -39.20 -13.12
CA SER A 368 -10.40 -39.41 -14.55
C SER A 368 -9.16 -40.29 -14.80
N PHE A 369 -8.27 -40.38 -13.82
CA PHE A 369 -7.11 -41.28 -13.83
C PHE A 369 -7.49 -42.75 -13.99
N ALA A 370 -8.62 -43.21 -13.42
CA ALA A 370 -9.09 -44.60 -13.58
C ALA A 370 -9.33 -44.93 -15.04
N LEU A 371 -9.94 -44.01 -15.80
CA LEU A 371 -10.15 -44.17 -17.25
C LEU A 371 -8.84 -44.27 -18.05
N ARG A 372 -7.82 -43.46 -17.65
CA ARG A 372 -6.49 -43.57 -18.24
C ARG A 372 -5.87 -44.94 -17.99
N SER A 373 -6.01 -45.46 -16.76
CA SER A 373 -5.44 -46.75 -16.37
C SER A 373 -6.01 -47.92 -17.17
N VAL A 374 -7.32 -47.86 -17.51
CA VAL A 374 -7.96 -48.87 -18.37
C VAL A 374 -7.32 -48.88 -19.77
N ILE A 375 -7.05 -47.71 -20.35
CA ILE A 375 -6.38 -47.62 -21.66
C ILE A 375 -4.95 -48.18 -21.59
N SER A 376 -4.22 -47.82 -20.53
CA SER A 376 -2.83 -48.27 -20.37
C SER A 376 -2.72 -49.76 -20.19
N LEU A 377 -3.64 -50.38 -19.44
CA LEU A 377 -3.69 -51.84 -19.28
C LEU A 377 -4.04 -52.56 -20.61
N ALA A 378 -5.04 -52.05 -21.33
CA ALA A 378 -5.44 -52.62 -22.64
C ALA A 378 -4.30 -52.55 -23.68
N GLY A 379 -3.43 -51.52 -23.61
CA GLY A 379 -2.24 -51.42 -24.45
C GLY A 379 -1.13 -52.42 -24.09
N MET A 380 -1.04 -52.79 -22.82
CA MET A 380 -0.04 -53.80 -22.36
C MET A 380 -0.42 -55.25 -22.69
N ASP A 381 -1.71 -55.52 -22.84
CA ASP A 381 -2.23 -56.84 -23.24
C ASP A 381 -2.16 -57.09 -24.77
N ALA A 382 -1.83 -56.06 -25.55
CA ALA A 382 -1.76 -56.12 -27.02
C ALA A 382 -0.32 -56.30 -27.59
N ASP A 383 0.68 -56.19 -26.77
CA ASP A 383 2.11 -56.49 -27.08
C ASP A 383 2.50 -57.91 -26.61
#